data_f1f486829b7ad9ce74b3def37d36c2c7
#
_entry.id   f1f486829b7ad9ce74b3def37d36c2c7
#
_cell.length_a   1.000
_cell.length_b   1.000
_cell.length_c   1.000
_cell.angle_alpha   90.00
_cell.angle_beta   90.00
_cell.angle_gamma   90.00
#
_symmetry.space_group_name_H-M   'P 1'
#
loop_
_entity.id
_entity.type
_entity.pdbx_description
1 polymer ?
#
loop_
_entity_poly.entity_id
_entity_poly.type
_entity_poly.pdbx_seq_one_letter_code
_entity_poly.pdbx_strand_id
1 'polypeptide(L)'
;MAAQGRKNVHGKTGVRFKTGYTASKNKSMLRNVVTDLIIHEEVKVTSGVTRELKVLADHLVTLAKRGDLHARRLAAQTVRSDEALKKLFAEIGPRMASRNGGYTRSFKLGERRGDNAEVTLVRWSDR
;
A
#
# COMPACT_ATOMS: atom_id res chain seq x y z
N MET A 1 -17.04 -13.33 -23.22
CA MET A 1 -15.69 -13.46 -23.71
C MET A 1 -14.69 -13.29 -22.60
N ALA A 2 -14.18 -14.39 -22.12
CA ALA A 2 -13.26 -14.41 -20.99
C ALA A 2 -11.99 -13.58 -21.27
N ALA A 3 -11.53 -13.55 -22.49
CA ALA A 3 -10.33 -12.83 -22.86
C ALA A 3 -10.42 -11.32 -22.65
N GLN A 4 -11.61 -10.75 -22.70
CA GLN A 4 -11.79 -9.32 -22.51
C GLN A 4 -11.59 -8.90 -21.06
N GLY A 5 -12.04 -9.72 -20.11
CA GLY A 5 -11.83 -9.44 -18.70
C GLY A 5 -10.35 -9.41 -18.33
N ARG A 6 -9.57 -10.25 -18.97
CA ARG A 6 -8.13 -10.30 -18.71
C ARG A 6 -7.38 -9.09 -19.23
N LYS A 7 -7.82 -8.50 -20.32
CA LYS A 7 -7.15 -7.30 -20.86
C LYS A 7 -7.18 -6.15 -19.89
N ASN A 8 -8.21 -6.08 -19.05
CA ASN A 8 -8.35 -5.01 -18.08
C ASN A 8 -7.46 -5.21 -16.84
N VAL A 9 -6.89 -6.38 -16.68
CA VAL A 9 -5.99 -6.68 -15.56
C VAL A 9 -4.55 -6.27 -15.88
N HIS A 10 -4.26 -6.01 -17.16
CA HIS A 10 -2.93 -5.60 -17.60
C HIS A 10 -2.87 -4.09 -17.81
N GLY A 11 -1.91 -3.46 -17.32
CA GLY A 11 -1.48 -2.09 -17.47
C GLY A 11 -2.34 -1.02 -18.15
N LYS A 12 -3.21 -1.34 -19.07
CA LYS A 12 -4.07 -0.36 -19.75
C LYS A 12 -5.01 0.38 -18.82
N THR A 13 -5.36 -0.24 -17.70
CA THR A 13 -6.21 0.35 -16.66
C THR A 13 -5.41 0.83 -15.46
N GLY A 14 -4.09 0.83 -15.55
CA GLY A 14 -3.21 1.19 -14.46
C GLY A 14 -2.88 0.08 -13.48
N VAL A 15 -3.37 -1.13 -13.71
CA VAL A 15 -3.03 -2.29 -12.87
C VAL A 15 -1.70 -2.86 -13.33
N ARG A 16 -0.72 -2.88 -12.44
CA ARG A 16 0.66 -3.28 -12.75
C ARG A 16 0.95 -4.76 -12.55
N PHE A 17 0.04 -5.49 -11.91
CA PHE A 17 0.23 -6.91 -11.64
C PHE A 17 -1.08 -7.65 -11.89
N LYS A 18 -0.97 -8.94 -12.14
CA LYS A 18 -2.13 -9.77 -12.43
C LYS A 18 -2.71 -10.30 -11.12
N THR A 19 -3.83 -9.76 -10.69
CA THR A 19 -4.51 -10.22 -9.48
C THR A 19 -5.81 -10.95 -9.78
N GLY A 20 -6.33 -10.82 -11.00
CA GLY A 20 -7.68 -11.27 -11.32
C GLY A 20 -8.77 -10.30 -10.89
N TYR A 21 -8.40 -9.22 -10.22
CA TYR A 21 -9.35 -8.20 -9.78
C TYR A 21 -9.60 -7.16 -10.86
N THR A 22 -10.76 -6.53 -10.82
CA THR A 22 -11.01 -5.32 -11.61
C THR A 22 -10.19 -4.17 -11.02
N ALA A 23 -10.06 -3.07 -11.77
CA ALA A 23 -9.34 -1.89 -11.27
C ALA A 23 -9.94 -1.37 -9.97
N SER A 24 -11.27 -1.35 -9.84
CA SER A 24 -11.96 -0.95 -8.62
C SER A 24 -11.62 -1.83 -7.42
N LYS A 25 -11.68 -3.15 -7.59
CA LYS A 25 -11.37 -4.10 -6.53
C LYS A 25 -9.91 -4.01 -6.11
N ASN A 26 -9.03 -3.79 -7.08
CA ASN A 26 -7.61 -3.65 -6.80
C ASN A 26 -7.33 -2.43 -5.95
N LYS A 27 -7.96 -1.29 -6.26
CA LYS A 27 -7.83 -0.08 -5.44
C LYS A 27 -8.37 -0.27 -4.03
N SER A 28 -9.53 -0.93 -3.90
CA SER A 28 -10.11 -1.22 -2.59
C SER A 28 -9.21 -2.11 -1.75
N MET A 29 -8.65 -3.14 -2.36
CA MET A 29 -7.71 -4.04 -1.69
C MET A 29 -6.49 -3.28 -1.19
N LEU A 30 -5.88 -2.45 -2.04
CA LEU A 30 -4.70 -1.67 -1.68
C LEU A 30 -4.98 -0.66 -0.56
N ARG A 31 -6.15 -0.03 -0.58
CA ARG A 31 -6.56 0.88 0.50
C ARG A 31 -6.65 0.17 1.84
N ASN A 32 -7.23 -1.03 1.84
CA ASN A 32 -7.34 -1.83 3.05
C ASN A 32 -5.96 -2.25 3.55
N VAL A 33 -5.09 -2.71 2.66
CA VAL A 33 -3.76 -3.18 3.02
C VAL A 33 -2.90 -2.04 3.55
N VAL A 34 -2.95 -0.85 2.93
CA VAL A 34 -2.16 0.28 3.41
C VAL A 34 -2.68 0.79 4.76
N THR A 35 -3.98 0.72 4.99
CA THR A 35 -4.56 1.06 6.29
C THR A 35 -4.03 0.12 7.37
N ASP A 36 -3.99 -1.18 7.09
CA ASP A 36 -3.41 -2.17 8.00
C ASP A 36 -1.93 -1.93 8.24
N LEU A 37 -1.18 -1.55 7.21
CA LEU A 37 0.23 -1.21 7.34
C LEU A 37 0.44 -0.05 8.31
N ILE A 38 -0.41 0.96 8.24
CA ILE A 38 -0.33 2.10 9.15
C ILE A 38 -0.64 1.68 10.59
N ILE A 39 -1.70 0.92 10.78
CA ILE A 39 -2.15 0.51 12.12
C ILE A 39 -1.18 -0.48 12.76
N HIS A 40 -0.80 -1.52 12.05
CA HIS A 40 0.01 -2.61 12.59
C HIS A 40 1.50 -2.44 12.34
N GLU A 41 1.89 -1.48 11.54
CA GLU A 41 3.25 -1.13 11.15
C GLU A 41 3.95 -2.16 10.28
N GLU A 42 3.36 -3.31 10.07
CA GLU A 42 3.85 -4.30 9.10
C GLU A 42 2.68 -5.13 8.57
N VAL A 43 2.79 -5.60 7.34
CA VAL A 43 1.80 -6.49 6.73
C VAL A 43 2.50 -7.56 5.91
N LYS A 44 1.85 -8.71 5.80
CA LYS A 44 2.28 -9.80 4.93
C LYS A 44 1.38 -9.81 3.70
N VAL A 45 1.98 -9.73 2.53
CA VAL A 45 1.24 -9.71 1.27
C VAL A 45 1.92 -10.63 0.27
N THR A 46 1.21 -11.00 -0.78
CA THR A 46 1.84 -11.71 -1.89
C THR A 46 2.78 -10.77 -2.64
N SER A 47 3.85 -11.30 -3.21
CA SER A 47 4.89 -10.49 -3.83
C SER A 47 4.39 -9.61 -4.97
N GLY A 48 3.34 -10.03 -5.67
CA GLY A 48 2.74 -9.23 -6.73
C GLY A 48 2.13 -7.92 -6.25
N VAL A 49 1.69 -7.85 -5.00
CA VAL A 49 1.07 -6.65 -4.40
C VAL A 49 2.10 -5.65 -3.88
N THR A 50 3.30 -6.13 -3.56
CA THR A 50 4.32 -5.36 -2.85
C THR A 50 4.65 -4.04 -3.51
N ARG A 51 4.87 -4.05 -4.82
CA ARG A 51 5.28 -2.86 -5.57
C ARG A 51 4.23 -1.75 -5.46
N GLU A 52 2.98 -2.08 -5.72
CA GLU A 52 1.89 -1.11 -5.66
C GLU A 52 1.66 -0.60 -4.23
N LEU A 53 1.77 -1.49 -3.26
CA LEU A 53 1.64 -1.13 -1.85
C LEU A 53 2.73 -0.13 -1.45
N LYS A 54 3.97 -0.36 -1.85
CA LYS A 54 5.09 0.54 -1.51
C LYS A 54 4.89 1.92 -2.14
N VAL A 55 4.47 1.97 -3.40
CA VAL A 55 4.20 3.25 -4.08
C VAL A 55 3.12 4.04 -3.34
N LEU A 56 2.03 3.37 -2.98
CA LEU A 56 0.93 4.01 -2.27
C LEU A 56 1.34 4.47 -0.88
N ALA A 57 2.07 3.64 -0.14
CA ALA A 57 2.54 3.98 1.19
C ALA A 57 3.50 5.18 1.17
N ASP A 58 4.42 5.21 0.21
CA ASP A 58 5.36 6.33 0.07
C ASP A 58 4.63 7.63 -0.26
N HIS A 59 3.60 7.56 -1.10
CA HIS A 59 2.78 8.73 -1.41
C HIS A 59 2.07 9.26 -0.15
N LEU A 60 1.52 8.37 0.66
CA LEU A 60 0.86 8.76 1.91
C LEU A 60 1.82 9.40 2.90
N VAL A 61 3.04 8.89 3.00
CA VAL A 61 4.06 9.49 3.87
C VAL A 61 4.44 10.89 3.37
N THR A 62 4.55 11.07 2.07
CA THR A 62 4.82 12.39 1.49
C THR A 62 3.71 13.39 1.87
N LEU A 63 2.44 12.98 1.80
CA LEU A 63 1.33 13.81 2.23
C LEU A 63 1.40 14.10 3.73
N ALA A 64 1.75 13.12 4.53
CA ALA A 64 1.88 13.29 5.99
C ALA A 64 3.00 14.26 6.35
N LYS A 65 4.08 14.27 5.60
CA LYS A 65 5.19 15.20 5.80
C LYS A 65 4.79 16.63 5.47
N ARG A 66 3.93 16.83 4.48
CA ARG A 66 3.38 18.16 4.20
C ARG A 66 2.53 18.68 5.36
N GLY A 67 1.71 17.81 5.92
CA GLY A 67 0.94 18.10 7.12
C GLY A 67 -0.17 19.13 7.03
N ASP A 68 -0.44 19.69 5.85
CA ASP A 68 -1.49 20.70 5.71
C ASP A 68 -2.88 20.06 5.59
N LEU A 69 -3.91 20.88 5.64
CA LEU A 69 -5.29 20.41 5.58
C LEU A 69 -5.60 19.72 4.25
N HIS A 70 -5.08 20.25 3.16
CA HIS A 70 -5.28 19.67 1.83
C HIS A 70 -4.66 18.27 1.73
N ALA A 71 -3.42 18.12 2.22
CA ALA A 71 -2.75 16.82 2.24
C ALA A 71 -3.53 15.80 3.08
N ARG A 72 -4.07 16.24 4.22
CA ARG A 72 -4.88 15.37 5.08
C ARG A 72 -6.15 14.91 4.39
N ARG A 73 -6.81 15.79 3.65
CA ARG A 73 -8.00 15.42 2.87
C ARG A 73 -7.68 14.42 1.76
N LEU A 74 -6.56 14.60 1.08
CA LEU A 74 -6.11 13.67 0.04
C LEU A 74 -5.80 12.29 0.64
N ALA A 75 -5.11 12.26 1.78
CA ALA A 75 -4.80 10.99 2.45
C ALA A 75 -6.08 10.30 2.94
N ALA A 76 -7.07 11.05 3.40
CA ALA A 76 -8.34 10.49 3.88
C ALA A 76 -9.12 9.77 2.78
N GLN A 77 -8.89 10.10 1.52
CA GLN A 77 -9.52 9.38 0.40
C GLN A 77 -8.99 7.95 0.26
N THR A 78 -7.80 7.69 0.74
CA THR A 78 -7.15 6.39 0.64
C THR A 78 -7.22 5.59 1.93
N VAL A 79 -6.94 6.24 3.06
CA VAL A 79 -6.94 5.57 4.37
C VAL A 79 -8.36 5.38 4.86
N ARG A 80 -8.70 4.14 5.21
CA ARG A 80 -10.07 3.72 5.55
C ARG A 80 -10.49 3.97 6.99
N SER A 81 -9.56 4.31 7.86
CA SER A 81 -9.81 4.44 9.29
C SER A 81 -9.33 5.80 9.79
N ASP A 82 -10.13 6.45 10.64
CA ASP A 82 -9.72 7.70 11.28
C ASP A 82 -8.52 7.51 12.19
N GLU A 83 -8.43 6.35 12.86
CA GLU A 83 -7.29 6.01 13.70
C GLU A 83 -6.01 5.92 12.89
N ALA A 84 -6.07 5.24 11.74
CA ALA A 84 -4.93 5.13 10.85
C ALA A 84 -4.52 6.50 10.32
N LEU A 85 -5.49 7.34 9.96
CA LEU A 85 -5.19 8.68 9.47
C LEU A 85 -4.50 9.53 10.53
N LYS A 86 -4.99 9.48 11.76
CA LYS A 86 -4.37 10.19 12.88
C LYS A 86 -2.96 9.69 13.12
N LYS A 87 -2.77 8.38 13.12
CA LYS A 87 -1.45 7.78 13.31
C LYS A 87 -0.48 8.19 12.22
N LEU A 88 -0.94 8.19 10.97
CA LEU A 88 -0.11 8.57 9.83
C LEU A 88 0.43 10.00 10.00
N PHE A 89 -0.41 10.95 10.35
CA PHE A 89 0.00 12.36 10.47
C PHE A 89 0.69 12.67 11.80
N ALA A 90 0.31 12.00 12.89
CA ALA A 90 0.88 12.29 14.21
C ALA A 90 2.19 11.55 14.49
N GLU A 91 2.33 10.32 14.00
CA GLU A 91 3.48 9.48 14.31
C GLU A 91 4.37 9.19 13.10
N ILE A 92 3.80 8.67 12.03
CA ILE A 92 4.59 8.19 10.88
C ILE A 92 5.22 9.34 10.11
N GLY A 93 4.48 10.41 9.86
CA GLY A 93 5.01 11.59 9.18
C GLY A 93 6.26 12.14 9.86
N PRO A 94 6.18 12.48 11.15
CA PRO A 94 7.35 12.97 11.89
C PRO A 94 8.51 11.98 11.97
N ARG A 95 8.24 10.69 12.09
CA ARG A 95 9.29 9.66 12.11
C ARG A 95 10.09 9.62 10.81
N MET A 96 9.45 9.92 9.70
CA MET A 96 10.06 9.87 8.37
C MET A 96 10.55 11.23 7.88
N ALA A 97 10.48 12.26 8.72
CA ALA A 97 10.77 13.64 8.30
C ALA A 97 12.18 13.81 7.74
N SER A 98 13.15 13.05 8.24
CA SER A 98 14.55 13.15 7.80
C SER A 98 14.85 12.33 6.54
N ARG A 99 13.91 11.51 6.08
CA ARG A 99 14.10 10.66 4.89
C ARG A 99 13.51 11.34 3.66
N ASN A 100 14.16 11.16 2.53
CA ASN A 100 13.73 11.75 1.25
C ASN A 100 13.14 10.71 0.30
N GLY A 101 12.56 9.66 0.83
CA GLY A 101 12.00 8.55 0.08
C GLY A 101 12.41 7.24 0.74
N GLY A 102 12.00 6.12 0.15
CA GLY A 102 12.33 4.82 0.71
C GLY A 102 11.74 4.60 2.10
N TYR A 103 10.48 4.96 2.28
CA TYR A 103 9.82 4.91 3.58
C TYR A 103 9.42 3.50 4.01
N THR A 104 9.42 2.56 3.07
CA THR A 104 9.01 1.17 3.32
C THR A 104 10.12 0.20 2.91
N ARG A 105 10.17 -0.94 3.58
CA ARG A 105 11.06 -2.05 3.25
C ARG A 105 10.24 -3.31 3.05
N SER A 106 10.72 -4.18 2.18
CA SER A 106 10.09 -5.46 1.94
C SER A 106 11.08 -6.60 2.13
N PHE A 107 10.61 -7.69 2.73
CA PHE A 107 11.42 -8.88 2.99
C PHE A 107 10.68 -10.10 2.49
N LYS A 108 11.33 -10.91 1.67
CA LYS A 108 10.74 -12.16 1.20
C LYS A 108 10.71 -13.17 2.33
N LEU A 109 9.54 -13.73 2.61
CA LEU A 109 9.35 -14.72 3.66
C LEU A 109 9.32 -16.15 3.15
N GLY A 110 9.20 -16.33 1.83
CA GLY A 110 9.08 -17.65 1.22
C GLY A 110 7.69 -17.89 0.70
N GLU A 111 7.34 -19.16 0.50
CA GLU A 111 6.06 -19.56 -0.09
C GLU A 111 5.08 -19.92 1.01
N ARG A 112 3.82 -19.53 0.83
CA ARG A 112 2.80 -19.89 1.81
C ARG A 112 2.22 -21.25 1.50
N ARG A 113 1.69 -21.91 2.55
CA ARG A 113 1.03 -23.20 2.41
C ARG A 113 -0.24 -23.08 1.58
N GLY A 114 -0.51 -24.11 0.82
CA GLY A 114 -1.75 -24.24 0.07
C GLY A 114 -1.58 -23.90 -1.40
N ASP A 115 -1.24 -22.67 -1.72
CA ASP A 115 -1.13 -22.21 -3.10
C ASP A 115 0.31 -21.91 -3.54
N ASN A 116 1.27 -22.06 -2.64
CA ASN A 116 2.68 -21.83 -2.93
C ASN A 116 2.98 -20.39 -3.39
N ALA A 117 2.13 -19.44 -3.05
CA ALA A 117 2.34 -18.04 -3.40
C ALA A 117 3.50 -17.46 -2.60
N GLU A 118 4.37 -16.72 -3.25
CA GLU A 118 5.47 -16.05 -2.59
C GLU A 118 4.93 -14.92 -1.71
N VAL A 119 5.31 -14.93 -0.43
CA VAL A 119 4.85 -13.95 0.56
C VAL A 119 5.98 -12.99 0.90
N THR A 120 5.66 -11.72 0.97
CA THR A 120 6.59 -10.66 1.31
C THR A 120 6.07 -9.89 2.52
N LEU A 121 6.94 -9.61 3.47
CA LEU A 121 6.65 -8.73 4.61
C LEU A 121 7.00 -7.30 4.20
N VAL A 122 6.05 -6.38 4.33
CA VAL A 122 6.27 -4.95 4.08
C VAL A 122 6.14 -4.22 5.41
N ARG A 123 7.10 -3.39 5.72
CA ARG A 123 7.11 -2.62 6.97
C ARG A 123 7.77 -1.26 6.75
N TRP A 124 7.57 -0.37 7.71
CA TRP A 124 8.21 0.95 7.65
C TRP A 124 9.71 0.81 7.81
N SER A 125 10.46 1.65 7.08
CA SER A 125 11.92 1.50 7.01
C SER A 125 12.66 1.87 8.29
N ASP A 126 12.01 2.53 9.23
CA ASP A 126 12.58 2.88 10.52
C ASP A 126 12.35 1.81 11.61
N ARG A 127 11.82 0.66 11.24
CA ARG A 127 11.56 -0.46 12.16
C ARG A 127 12.54 -1.61 12.00
#